data_a67b01bea4bdde697912690983307c4b
#
_entry.id   a67b01bea4bdde697912690983307c4b
#
_cell.length_a   1.000
_cell.length_b   1.000
_cell.length_c   1.000
_cell.angle_alpha   90.00
_cell.angle_beta   90.00
_cell.angle_gamma   90.00
#
_symmetry.space_group_name_H-M   'P 1'
#
loop_
_entity.id
_entity.type
_entity.pdbx_description
1 polymer ?
#
loop_
_entity_poly.entity_id
_entity_poly.type
_entity_poly.pdbx_seq_one_letter_code
_entity_poly.pdbx_strand_id
1 'polypeptide(L)'
;MASNAETAGFKFNHTMIRVKDPKVSVKFYTEVLGMELLSHHKFDSFTLYFLAFDHSGGVESAKEKKDSRFNREGVLELTHNHGTESDSNFAGYASGNSDPGKGFGHIAITVPDVAAACERFERLGVPFKKRLTDGAMKTIAFILDPDGYWIEIVPRILVLGPDDQ
;
A
#
# COMPACT_ATOMS: atom_id res chain seq x y z
N MET A 1 -10.50 25.98 12.03
CA MET A 1 -11.93 25.83 11.71
C MET A 1 -12.46 24.65 12.50
N ALA A 2 -13.61 24.75 13.18
CA ALA A 2 -14.21 23.61 13.85
C ALA A 2 -14.57 22.53 12.81
N SER A 3 -14.34 21.25 13.13
CA SER A 3 -14.77 20.15 12.28
C SER A 3 -16.29 20.25 12.09
N ASN A 4 -16.77 20.01 10.86
CA ASN A 4 -18.21 19.95 10.61
C ASN A 4 -18.80 18.81 11.43
N ALA A 5 -19.77 19.09 12.30
CA ALA A 5 -20.40 18.10 13.17
C ALA A 5 -21.00 16.92 12.39
N GLU A 6 -21.46 17.16 11.15
CA GLU A 6 -22.04 16.13 10.27
C GLU A 6 -21.01 15.11 9.77
N THR A 7 -19.73 15.47 9.70
CA THR A 7 -18.63 14.62 9.21
C THR A 7 -17.66 14.18 10.32
N ALA A 8 -17.89 14.53 11.56
CA ALA A 8 -16.97 14.28 12.67
C ALA A 8 -16.63 12.78 12.88
N GLY A 9 -17.49 11.86 12.40
CA GLY A 9 -17.27 10.42 12.44
C GLY A 9 -16.74 9.80 11.15
N PHE A 10 -16.49 10.59 10.09
CA PHE A 10 -15.97 10.05 8.83
C PHE A 10 -14.49 9.71 8.96
N LYS A 11 -14.07 8.63 8.29
CA LYS A 11 -12.69 8.14 8.25
C LYS A 11 -12.31 7.82 6.82
N PHE A 12 -11.07 8.13 6.44
CA PHE A 12 -10.50 7.62 5.19
C PHE A 12 -10.06 6.16 5.43
N ASN A 13 -11.01 5.24 5.25
CA ASN A 13 -10.84 3.84 5.69
C ASN A 13 -9.84 3.09 4.82
N HIS A 14 -10.08 2.94 3.51
CA HIS A 14 -9.23 2.11 2.65
C HIS A 14 -9.03 2.66 1.25
N THR A 15 -7.93 2.20 0.63
CA THR A 15 -7.67 2.32 -0.80
C THR A 15 -7.70 0.92 -1.40
N MET A 16 -8.41 0.73 -2.53
CA MET A 16 -8.46 -0.53 -3.24
C MET A 16 -7.54 -0.52 -4.45
N ILE A 17 -6.75 -1.59 -4.60
CA ILE A 17 -5.98 -1.89 -5.81
C ILE A 17 -6.25 -3.32 -6.26
N ARG A 18 -6.14 -3.57 -7.57
CA ARG A 18 -6.28 -4.92 -8.13
C ARG A 18 -4.94 -5.63 -8.22
N VAL A 19 -4.92 -6.91 -7.87
CA VAL A 19 -3.70 -7.73 -7.90
C VAL A 19 -3.89 -8.97 -8.79
N LYS A 20 -2.84 -9.32 -9.51
CA LYS A 20 -2.83 -10.49 -10.40
C LYS A 20 -2.87 -11.80 -9.61
N ASP A 21 -1.96 -11.95 -8.65
CA ASP A 21 -1.84 -13.13 -7.79
C ASP A 21 -1.84 -12.72 -6.31
N PRO A 22 -2.91 -13.02 -5.57
CA PRO A 22 -3.02 -12.61 -4.17
C PRO A 22 -1.99 -13.27 -3.27
N LYS A 23 -1.46 -14.46 -3.63
CA LYS A 23 -0.41 -15.12 -2.84
C LYS A 23 0.88 -14.32 -2.88
N VAL A 24 1.22 -13.79 -4.05
CA VAL A 24 2.43 -12.97 -4.23
C VAL A 24 2.24 -11.61 -3.56
N SER A 25 1.10 -10.97 -3.80
CA SER A 25 0.84 -9.61 -3.29
C SER A 25 0.65 -9.60 -1.77
N VAL A 26 -0.14 -10.52 -1.20
CA VAL A 26 -0.28 -10.61 0.27
C VAL A 26 1.08 -10.88 0.92
N LYS A 27 1.88 -11.80 0.36
CA LYS A 27 3.23 -12.06 0.87
C LYS A 27 4.11 -10.81 0.84
N PHE A 28 4.07 -10.04 -0.25
CA PHE A 28 4.82 -8.79 -0.35
C PHE A 28 4.41 -7.80 0.75
N TYR A 29 3.12 -7.52 0.87
CA TYR A 29 2.64 -6.54 1.85
C TYR A 29 2.86 -6.99 3.30
N THR A 30 2.83 -8.29 3.58
CA THR A 30 3.08 -8.80 4.94
C THR A 30 4.58 -8.96 5.24
N GLU A 31 5.37 -9.59 4.38
CA GLU A 31 6.77 -9.91 4.68
C GLU A 31 7.73 -8.75 4.34
N VAL A 32 7.44 -7.98 3.28
CA VAL A 32 8.30 -6.86 2.89
C VAL A 32 7.93 -5.60 3.65
N LEU A 33 6.66 -5.25 3.72
CA LEU A 33 6.21 -4.00 4.37
C LEU A 33 5.79 -4.17 5.83
N GLY A 34 5.52 -5.40 6.28
CA GLY A 34 5.15 -5.68 7.67
C GLY A 34 3.69 -5.39 8.00
N MET A 35 2.82 -5.33 6.99
CA MET A 35 1.37 -5.27 7.23
C MET A 35 0.84 -6.61 7.73
N GLU A 36 -0.33 -6.59 8.36
CA GLU A 36 -1.07 -7.78 8.76
C GLU A 36 -2.31 -7.97 7.88
N LEU A 37 -2.60 -9.21 7.54
CA LEU A 37 -3.86 -9.58 6.90
C LEU A 37 -4.97 -9.56 7.96
N LEU A 38 -5.88 -8.59 7.86
CA LEU A 38 -7.01 -8.43 8.78
C LEU A 38 -8.12 -9.42 8.49
N SER A 39 -8.44 -9.60 7.21
CA SER A 39 -9.48 -10.52 6.75
C SER A 39 -9.40 -10.73 5.24
N HIS A 40 -10.05 -11.80 4.77
CA HIS A 40 -10.34 -11.99 3.35
C HIS A 40 -11.81 -12.39 3.16
N HIS A 41 -12.39 -12.05 2.01
CA HIS A 41 -13.79 -12.34 1.66
C HIS A 41 -13.86 -12.83 0.23
N LYS A 42 -14.26 -14.10 0.06
CA LYS A 42 -14.41 -14.71 -1.26
C LYS A 42 -15.83 -14.52 -1.78
N PHE A 43 -15.92 -14.08 -3.04
CA PHE A 43 -17.13 -14.01 -3.86
C PHE A 43 -17.00 -14.95 -5.05
N ASP A 44 -18.00 -15.02 -5.91
CA ASP A 44 -18.01 -15.98 -7.05
C ASP A 44 -16.88 -15.70 -8.05
N SER A 45 -16.60 -14.41 -8.36
CA SER A 45 -15.64 -14.01 -9.41
C SER A 45 -14.38 -13.30 -8.87
N PHE A 46 -14.34 -12.95 -7.58
CA PHE A 46 -13.21 -12.25 -6.99
C PHE A 46 -13.07 -12.54 -5.49
N THR A 47 -11.92 -12.20 -4.94
CA THR A 47 -11.67 -12.24 -3.49
C THR A 47 -11.07 -10.92 -3.04
N LEU A 48 -11.54 -10.38 -1.91
CA LEU A 48 -11.00 -9.19 -1.26
C LEU A 48 -10.09 -9.60 -0.11
N TYR A 49 -8.96 -8.89 0.03
CA TYR A 49 -8.00 -9.05 1.13
C TYR A 49 -7.77 -7.68 1.75
N PHE A 50 -8.00 -7.55 3.05
CA PHE A 50 -7.80 -6.29 3.79
C PHE A 50 -6.54 -6.38 4.64
N LEU A 51 -5.61 -5.46 4.43
CA LEU A 51 -4.34 -5.41 5.14
C LEU A 51 -4.15 -4.04 5.80
N ALA A 52 -3.50 -4.01 6.95
CA ALA A 52 -3.10 -2.76 7.61
C ALA A 52 -1.87 -2.98 8.48
N PHE A 53 -1.22 -1.89 8.89
CA PHE A 53 -0.21 -1.97 9.96
C PHE A 53 -0.89 -2.20 11.31
N ASP A 54 -0.26 -3.05 12.14
CA ASP A 54 -0.69 -3.22 13.52
C ASP A 54 -0.18 -2.07 14.39
N HIS A 55 -1.10 -1.37 15.02
CA HIS A 55 -0.80 -0.33 16.02
C HIS A 55 -1.21 -0.73 17.43
N SER A 56 -1.72 -1.98 17.60
CA SER A 56 -2.13 -2.53 18.89
C SER A 56 -1.00 -3.18 19.69
N GLY A 57 0.17 -3.35 19.06
CA GLY A 57 1.30 -4.08 19.64
C GLY A 57 1.10 -5.61 19.66
N GLY A 58 0.30 -6.14 18.74
CA GLY A 58 0.09 -7.58 18.58
C GLY A 58 -0.96 -8.18 19.52
N VAL A 59 -1.76 -7.35 20.21
CA VAL A 59 -2.75 -7.84 21.20
C VAL A 59 -4.12 -8.18 20.61
N GLU A 60 -4.40 -7.73 19.37
CA GLU A 60 -5.68 -8.02 18.73
C GLU A 60 -5.77 -9.46 18.21
N SER A 61 -6.83 -10.15 18.56
CA SER A 61 -7.18 -11.46 17.98
C SER A 61 -7.60 -11.34 16.52
N ALA A 62 -7.59 -12.45 15.78
CA ALA A 62 -8.05 -12.48 14.39
C ALA A 62 -9.50 -12.01 14.22
N LYS A 63 -10.36 -12.26 15.23
CA LYS A 63 -11.74 -11.78 15.23
C LYS A 63 -11.80 -10.27 15.36
N GLU A 64 -11.05 -9.69 16.30
CA GLU A 64 -11.00 -8.24 16.51
C GLU A 64 -10.45 -7.51 15.29
N LYS A 65 -9.38 -8.02 14.67
CA LYS A 65 -8.84 -7.49 13.41
C LYS A 65 -9.89 -7.45 12.31
N LYS A 66 -10.63 -8.55 12.11
CA LYS A 66 -11.71 -8.63 11.14
C LYS A 66 -12.84 -7.64 11.44
N ASP A 67 -13.28 -7.56 12.68
CA ASP A 67 -14.41 -6.73 13.08
C ASP A 67 -14.07 -5.23 13.04
N SER A 68 -12.83 -4.87 13.37
CA SER A 68 -12.36 -3.47 13.40
C SER A 68 -11.96 -2.90 12.04
N ARG A 69 -11.81 -3.71 10.96
CA ARG A 69 -11.23 -3.25 9.69
C ARG A 69 -11.88 -2.01 9.08
N PHE A 70 -13.21 -1.86 9.21
CA PHE A 70 -13.92 -0.68 8.71
C PHE A 70 -13.96 0.49 9.71
N ASN A 71 -13.42 0.30 10.91
CA ASN A 71 -13.22 1.38 11.88
C ASN A 71 -11.77 1.90 11.91
N ARG A 72 -10.89 1.39 11.04
CA ARG A 72 -9.50 1.81 10.90
C ARG A 72 -9.36 2.89 9.81
N GLU A 73 -8.19 3.48 9.76
CA GLU A 73 -7.71 4.31 8.66
C GLU A 73 -6.45 3.67 8.06
N GLY A 74 -6.15 3.98 6.79
CA GLY A 74 -4.96 3.46 6.12
C GLY A 74 -4.98 1.96 5.85
N VAL A 75 -6.16 1.39 5.65
CA VAL A 75 -6.32 -0.01 5.23
C VAL A 75 -6.06 -0.12 3.72
N LEU A 76 -5.35 -1.15 3.32
CA LEU A 76 -5.18 -1.52 1.91
C LEU A 76 -6.11 -2.69 1.58
N GLU A 77 -6.98 -2.50 0.59
CA GLU A 77 -7.80 -3.56 0.03
C GLU A 77 -7.17 -4.07 -1.27
N LEU A 78 -6.83 -5.36 -1.30
CA LEU A 78 -6.41 -6.02 -2.53
C LEU A 78 -7.61 -6.78 -3.12
N THR A 79 -7.96 -6.48 -4.37
CA THR A 79 -9.00 -7.20 -5.11
C THR A 79 -8.35 -8.14 -6.11
N HIS A 80 -8.55 -9.45 -5.94
CA HIS A 80 -8.11 -10.48 -6.87
C HIS A 80 -9.30 -10.97 -7.69
N ASN A 81 -9.29 -10.75 -8.99
CA ASN A 81 -10.25 -11.35 -9.92
C ASN A 81 -9.78 -12.76 -10.26
N HIS A 82 -10.62 -13.77 -9.98
CA HIS A 82 -10.23 -15.17 -10.12
C HIS A 82 -9.79 -15.50 -11.56
N GLY A 83 -8.67 -16.22 -11.68
CA GLY A 83 -8.11 -16.66 -12.96
C GLY A 83 -6.96 -15.81 -13.46
N THR A 84 -6.82 -14.54 -13.01
CA THR A 84 -5.71 -13.69 -13.48
C THR A 84 -4.34 -14.26 -13.13
N GLU A 85 -4.23 -14.98 -12.01
CA GLU A 85 -3.00 -15.62 -11.53
C GLU A 85 -2.49 -16.73 -12.47
N SER A 86 -3.37 -17.36 -13.23
CA SER A 86 -3.06 -18.46 -14.13
C SER A 86 -3.19 -18.13 -15.62
N ASP A 87 -3.70 -16.95 -15.95
CA ASP A 87 -3.84 -16.51 -17.34
C ASP A 87 -2.50 -16.00 -17.89
N SER A 88 -1.91 -16.79 -18.80
CA SER A 88 -0.66 -16.42 -19.48
C SER A 88 -0.81 -15.20 -20.40
N ASN A 89 -2.03 -14.85 -20.82
CA ASN A 89 -2.32 -13.70 -21.67
C ASN A 89 -2.67 -12.45 -20.87
N PHE A 90 -2.77 -12.55 -19.55
CA PHE A 90 -3.08 -11.40 -18.71
C PHE A 90 -1.87 -10.45 -18.66
N ALA A 91 -1.99 -9.32 -19.34
CA ALA A 91 -0.92 -8.32 -19.48
C ALA A 91 -0.67 -7.49 -18.20
N GLY A 92 -1.42 -7.74 -17.11
CA GLY A 92 -1.41 -6.93 -15.90
C GLY A 92 -2.49 -5.86 -15.90
N TYR A 93 -2.65 -5.20 -14.75
CA TYR A 93 -3.57 -4.08 -14.62
C TYR A 93 -2.93 -2.80 -15.15
N ALA A 94 -3.76 -1.85 -15.62
CA ALA A 94 -3.28 -0.58 -16.13
C ALA A 94 -2.59 0.22 -15.01
N SER A 95 -1.40 0.76 -15.33
CA SER A 95 -0.69 1.67 -14.43
C SER A 95 -1.20 3.09 -14.64
N GLY A 96 -1.60 3.76 -13.54
CA GLY A 96 -1.96 5.17 -13.58
C GLY A 96 -0.77 6.12 -13.79
N ASN A 97 0.44 5.59 -13.81
CA ASN A 97 1.69 6.36 -14.00
C ASN A 97 2.23 6.31 -15.43
N SER A 98 1.53 5.69 -16.36
CA SER A 98 1.95 5.55 -17.76
C SER A 98 0.85 6.02 -18.72
N ASP A 99 1.29 6.51 -19.91
CA ASP A 99 0.37 6.80 -21.00
C ASP A 99 -0.20 5.48 -21.58
N PRO A 100 -1.44 5.52 -22.12
CA PRO A 100 -2.30 6.69 -22.29
C PRO A 100 -3.20 7.00 -21.08
N GLY A 101 -3.23 6.19 -20.04
CA GLY A 101 -4.25 6.25 -19.00
C GLY A 101 -3.73 6.75 -17.65
N LYS A 102 -3.16 7.95 -17.59
CA LYS A 102 -2.76 8.55 -16.30
C LYS A 102 -3.94 8.68 -15.34
N GLY A 103 -3.74 8.18 -14.11
CA GLY A 103 -4.80 8.15 -13.08
C GLY A 103 -4.22 7.95 -11.69
N PHE A 104 -4.53 6.83 -11.04
CA PHE A 104 -3.99 6.51 -9.72
C PHE A 104 -2.45 6.49 -9.73
N GLY A 105 -1.82 7.30 -8.88
CA GLY A 105 -0.37 7.47 -8.83
C GLY A 105 0.33 6.43 -7.95
N HIS A 106 0.13 6.52 -6.66
CA HIS A 106 0.83 5.68 -5.67
C HIS A 106 0.09 5.67 -4.32
N ILE A 107 0.51 4.76 -3.46
CA ILE A 107 0.28 4.84 -2.01
C ILE A 107 1.58 5.25 -1.34
N ALA A 108 1.51 5.81 -0.14
CA ALA A 108 2.69 6.21 0.63
C ALA A 108 2.77 5.47 1.95
N ILE A 109 4.00 5.09 2.35
CA ILE A 109 4.32 4.45 3.62
C ILE A 109 5.32 5.33 4.36
N THR A 110 4.95 5.77 5.55
CA THR A 110 5.86 6.49 6.43
C THR A 110 6.76 5.52 7.20
N VAL A 111 8.06 5.77 7.16
CA VAL A 111 9.07 4.96 7.87
C VAL A 111 9.88 5.83 8.83
N PRO A 112 10.43 5.24 9.92
CA PRO A 112 11.31 5.99 10.84
C PRO A 112 12.60 6.50 10.19
N ASP A 113 13.18 5.71 9.28
CA ASP A 113 14.42 6.01 8.56
C ASP A 113 14.31 5.48 7.13
N VAL A 114 14.29 6.40 6.16
CA VAL A 114 14.13 6.06 4.73
C VAL A 114 15.36 5.34 4.17
N ALA A 115 16.58 5.73 4.61
CA ALA A 115 17.80 5.08 4.14
C ALA A 115 17.86 3.62 4.60
N ALA A 116 17.62 3.37 5.88
CA ALA A 116 17.58 2.02 6.44
C ALA A 116 16.47 1.16 5.80
N ALA A 117 15.30 1.76 5.51
CA ALA A 117 14.23 1.08 4.79
C ALA A 117 14.66 0.70 3.36
N CYS A 118 15.32 1.62 2.63
CA CYS A 118 15.84 1.36 1.28
C CYS A 118 16.88 0.24 1.27
N GLU A 119 17.83 0.24 2.20
CA GLU A 119 18.82 -0.84 2.35
C GLU A 119 18.14 -2.20 2.59
N ARG A 120 17.09 -2.22 3.40
CA ARG A 120 16.30 -3.45 3.64
C ARG A 120 15.61 -3.91 2.34
N PHE A 121 14.99 -3.01 1.59
CA PHE A 121 14.33 -3.35 0.32
C PHE A 121 15.35 -3.87 -0.71
N GLU A 122 16.55 -3.31 -0.77
CA GLU A 122 17.63 -3.81 -1.63
C GLU A 122 18.05 -5.24 -1.26
N ARG A 123 18.24 -5.52 0.03
CA ARG A 123 18.57 -6.89 0.50
C ARG A 123 17.47 -7.90 0.18
N LEU A 124 16.21 -7.46 0.15
CA LEU A 124 15.06 -8.30 -0.20
C LEU A 124 14.81 -8.38 -1.72
N GLY A 125 15.61 -7.70 -2.54
CA GLY A 125 15.47 -7.71 -4.00
C GLY A 125 14.23 -6.97 -4.51
N VAL A 126 13.70 -6.03 -3.73
CA VAL A 126 12.52 -5.24 -4.13
C VAL A 126 12.89 -4.27 -5.26
N PRO A 127 12.12 -4.23 -6.36
CA PRO A 127 12.39 -3.27 -7.43
C PRO A 127 12.14 -1.83 -6.99
N PHE A 128 13.06 -0.93 -7.37
CA PHE A 128 12.92 0.50 -7.16
C PHE A 128 12.43 1.19 -8.44
N LYS A 129 11.47 2.08 -8.29
CA LYS A 129 11.12 3.06 -9.32
C LYS A 129 12.01 4.30 -9.21
N LYS A 130 12.33 4.71 -7.97
CA LYS A 130 13.21 5.83 -7.66
C LYS A 130 13.98 5.53 -6.37
N ARG A 131 15.30 5.64 -6.44
CA ARG A 131 16.20 5.53 -5.27
C ARG A 131 16.41 6.91 -4.63
N LEU A 132 16.95 6.93 -3.41
CA LEU A 132 17.34 8.18 -2.75
C LEU A 132 18.40 8.97 -3.55
N THR A 133 19.24 8.26 -4.32
CA THR A 133 20.26 8.88 -5.18
C THR A 133 19.72 9.53 -6.45
N ASP A 134 18.46 9.23 -6.83
CA ASP A 134 17.89 9.66 -8.10
C ASP A 134 17.16 11.01 -7.99
N GLY A 135 17.27 11.83 -9.03
CA GLY A 135 16.54 13.10 -9.14
C GLY A 135 16.89 14.13 -8.05
N ALA A 136 16.02 15.12 -7.88
CA ALA A 136 16.22 16.24 -6.96
C ALA A 136 15.79 15.91 -5.51
N MET A 137 14.69 15.18 -5.33
CA MET A 137 14.16 14.81 -4.00
C MET A 137 14.95 13.63 -3.43
N LYS A 138 15.91 13.91 -2.54
CA LYS A 138 16.81 12.92 -1.93
C LYS A 138 16.28 12.30 -0.63
N THR A 139 15.11 12.74 -0.17
CA THR A 139 14.51 12.34 1.11
C THR A 139 13.41 11.29 0.97
N ILE A 140 12.99 11.00 -0.27
CA ILE A 140 11.94 10.01 -0.58
C ILE A 140 12.44 8.99 -1.61
N ALA A 141 11.92 7.78 -1.53
CA ALA A 141 12.13 6.74 -2.53
C ALA A 141 10.79 6.20 -3.04
N PHE A 142 10.81 5.51 -4.17
CA PHE A 142 9.66 4.75 -4.67
C PHE A 142 10.10 3.33 -4.96
N ILE A 143 9.38 2.36 -4.39
CA ILE A 143 9.48 0.94 -4.73
C ILE A 143 8.28 0.50 -5.55
N LEU A 144 8.38 -0.67 -6.17
CA LEU A 144 7.29 -1.30 -6.91
C LEU A 144 6.80 -2.51 -6.15
N ASP A 145 5.48 -2.65 -6.09
CA ASP A 145 4.85 -3.88 -5.65
C ASP A 145 4.87 -4.96 -6.77
N PRO A 146 4.41 -6.20 -6.53
CA PRO A 146 4.43 -7.26 -7.53
C PRO A 146 3.63 -6.96 -8.81
N ASP A 147 2.63 -6.10 -8.75
CA ASP A 147 1.79 -5.69 -9.87
C ASP A 147 2.28 -4.38 -10.54
N GLY A 148 3.38 -3.80 -10.03
CA GLY A 148 4.00 -2.58 -10.56
C GLY A 148 3.40 -1.29 -10.02
N TYR A 149 2.55 -1.33 -9.01
CA TYR A 149 2.09 -0.12 -8.32
C TYR A 149 3.24 0.54 -7.58
N TRP A 150 3.27 1.86 -7.65
CA TRP A 150 4.29 2.63 -6.94
C TRP A 150 3.92 2.75 -5.47
N ILE A 151 4.92 2.57 -4.61
CA ILE A 151 4.82 2.78 -3.17
C ILE A 151 5.89 3.80 -2.80
N GLU A 152 5.44 4.97 -2.37
CA GLU A 152 6.31 6.04 -1.89
C GLU A 152 6.77 5.73 -0.46
N ILE A 153 8.05 5.88 -0.20
CA ILE A 153 8.66 5.71 1.12
C ILE A 153 9.08 7.09 1.62
N VAL A 154 8.41 7.54 2.68
CA VAL A 154 8.56 8.91 3.20
C VAL A 154 8.99 8.91 4.67
N PRO A 155 9.75 9.91 5.12
CA PRO A 155 10.05 10.11 6.53
C PRO A 155 8.81 10.64 7.28
N ARG A 156 8.83 10.59 8.60
CA ARG A 156 7.77 11.16 9.45
C ARG A 156 7.62 12.67 9.31
N ILE A 157 8.71 13.35 9.01
CA ILE A 157 8.75 14.78 8.75
C ILE A 157 9.45 14.96 7.41
N LEU A 158 8.75 15.53 6.45
CA LEU A 158 9.25 15.80 5.11
C LEU A 158 9.13 17.29 4.83
N VAL A 159 10.25 17.92 4.47
CA VAL A 159 10.30 19.30 3.98
C VAL A 159 10.47 19.23 2.45
N LEU A 160 9.46 19.66 1.71
CA LEU A 160 9.45 19.58 0.24
C LEU A 160 10.11 20.79 -0.42
N GLY A 161 10.20 21.92 0.26
CA GLY A 161 10.80 23.14 -0.28
C GLY A 161 10.76 24.32 0.70
N PRO A 162 11.25 25.49 0.29
CA PRO A 162 11.34 26.66 1.15
C PRO A 162 9.97 27.22 1.59
N ASP A 163 8.91 26.88 0.92
CA ASP A 163 7.54 27.31 1.23
C ASP A 163 6.77 26.32 2.14
N ASP A 164 7.40 25.23 2.54
CA ASP A 164 6.84 24.20 3.43
C ASP A 164 7.05 24.61 4.90
N GLN A 165 6.20 25.56 5.40
CA GLN A 165 6.21 26.10 6.77
C GLN A 165 5.00 25.64 7.58
#